data_61ddffeb3a2f5ec89b1790b4feeb9a60
#
_entry.id   61ddffeb3a2f5ec89b1790b4feeb9a60
#
_cell.length_a   1.000
_cell.length_b   1.000
_cell.length_c   1.000
_cell.angle_alpha   90.00
_cell.angle_beta   90.00
_cell.angle_gamma   90.00
#
_symmetry.space_group_name_H-M   'P 1'
#
loop_
_entity.id
_entity.type
_entity.pdbx_description
1 polymer ?
#
loop_
_entity_poly.entity_id
_entity_poly.type
_entity_poly.pdbx_seq_one_letter_code
_entity_poly.pdbx_strand_id
1 'polypeptide(L)'
;DIAPEKFEFPQGNDDTKRIKDIIEENPVPAKYYLSDVYLETLRRHKARHEAKGNGFGYEVRGMEDIAGAIVCGGMGRERNLIVDNRQTNLTPTTHIKGEVNREGIRKMTPREWARLQGFPDTFKLPLADVHLYKQFGNSVTVNVIEAIAEKIKEVLDNATDRK
;
A
#
# COMPACT_ATOMS: atom_id res chain seq x y z
N ASP A 1 25.69 23.27 18.25
CA ASP A 1 24.23 23.38 18.30
C ASP A 1 23.74 24.06 17.03
N ILE A 2 22.85 23.42 16.27
CA ILE A 2 22.22 23.95 15.07
C ILE A 2 20.93 24.63 15.49
N ALA A 3 20.80 25.90 15.11
CA ALA A 3 19.58 26.65 15.42
C ALA A 3 18.37 26.00 14.69
N PRO A 4 17.29 25.64 15.45
CA PRO A 4 16.11 24.97 14.87
C PRO A 4 15.44 25.76 13.75
N GLU A 5 15.53 27.07 13.77
CA GLU A 5 14.98 27.98 12.78
C GLU A 5 15.61 27.88 11.37
N LYS A 6 16.72 27.16 11.26
CA LYS A 6 17.37 26.91 9.95
C LYS A 6 16.88 25.65 9.23
N PHE A 7 16.09 24.83 9.90
CA PHE A 7 15.53 23.63 9.29
C PHE A 7 14.14 23.93 8.72
N GLU A 8 14.01 23.76 7.42
CA GLU A 8 12.74 23.85 6.71
C GLU A 8 12.36 22.46 6.18
N PHE A 9 11.09 22.05 6.41
CA PHE A 9 10.61 20.80 5.86
C PHE A 9 10.60 20.84 4.32
N PRO A 10 10.92 19.71 3.66
CA PRO A 10 10.85 19.63 2.20
C PRO A 10 9.42 19.90 1.74
N GLN A 11 9.29 20.66 0.66
CA GLN A 11 8.00 20.85 0.01
C GLN A 11 7.60 19.57 -0.73
N GLY A 12 6.29 19.26 -0.71
CA GLY A 12 5.76 18.16 -1.52
C GLY A 12 5.92 18.48 -3.02
N ASN A 13 6.00 17.42 -3.81
CA ASN A 13 5.95 17.50 -5.27
C ASN A 13 4.68 16.84 -5.80
N ASP A 14 4.35 17.09 -7.06
CA ASP A 14 3.17 16.52 -7.74
C ASP A 14 3.45 15.13 -8.36
N ASP A 15 4.58 14.51 -8.04
CA ASP A 15 4.94 13.18 -8.53
C ASP A 15 4.15 12.09 -7.77
N THR A 16 2.86 12.05 -8.04
CA THR A 16 1.93 11.12 -7.40
C THR A 16 1.80 9.84 -8.21
N LYS A 17 2.33 8.74 -7.66
CA LYS A 17 2.15 7.41 -8.26
C LYS A 17 0.69 6.95 -8.16
N ARG A 18 0.22 6.35 -9.26
CA ARG A 18 -1.11 5.73 -9.36
C ARG A 18 -1.01 4.22 -9.19
N ILE A 19 -2.15 3.56 -9.02
CA ILE A 19 -2.20 2.09 -8.89
C ILE A 19 -1.48 1.40 -10.03
N LYS A 20 -1.67 1.84 -11.28
CA LYS A 20 -1.00 1.28 -12.47
C LYS A 20 0.53 1.30 -12.40
N ASP A 21 1.10 2.26 -11.67
CA ASP A 21 2.56 2.47 -11.59
C ASP A 21 3.21 1.53 -10.56
N ILE A 22 2.41 0.86 -9.72
CA ILE A 22 2.93 0.04 -8.62
C ILE A 22 2.55 -1.44 -8.74
N ILE A 23 1.59 -1.80 -9.59
CA ILE A 23 1.18 -3.20 -9.75
C ILE A 23 2.31 -4.05 -10.33
N GLU A 24 2.30 -5.34 -10.02
CA GLU A 24 3.23 -6.29 -10.62
C GLU A 24 2.95 -6.45 -12.12
N GLU A 25 4.00 -6.55 -12.94
CA GLU A 25 3.89 -6.69 -14.40
C GLU A 25 3.19 -7.99 -14.79
N ASN A 26 3.52 -9.08 -14.11
CA ASN A 26 2.94 -10.40 -14.34
C ASN A 26 1.66 -10.63 -13.52
N PRO A 27 0.74 -11.48 -13.99
CA PRO A 27 -0.41 -11.90 -13.20
C PRO A 27 0.02 -12.50 -11.85
N VAL A 28 -0.63 -12.08 -10.79
CA VAL A 28 -0.32 -12.54 -9.43
C VAL A 28 -1.06 -13.84 -9.09
N PRO A 29 -0.55 -14.66 -8.16
CA PRO A 29 -1.21 -15.90 -7.76
C PRO A 29 -2.65 -15.73 -7.26
N ALA A 30 -3.50 -16.73 -7.50
CA ALA A 30 -4.91 -16.74 -7.09
C ALA A 30 -5.13 -16.46 -5.58
N LYS A 31 -4.16 -16.74 -4.72
CA LYS A 31 -4.23 -16.48 -3.26
C LYS A 31 -4.48 -15.00 -2.91
N TYR A 32 -4.23 -14.07 -3.81
CA TYR A 32 -4.48 -12.64 -3.59
C TYR A 32 -5.90 -12.22 -3.96
N TYR A 33 -6.59 -13.00 -4.77
CA TYR A 33 -7.98 -12.74 -5.16
C TYR A 33 -8.94 -13.08 -4.02
N LEU A 34 -9.98 -12.28 -3.85
CA LEU A 34 -10.99 -12.55 -2.84
C LEU A 34 -11.93 -13.67 -3.31
N SER A 35 -12.43 -14.47 -2.37
CA SER A 35 -13.56 -15.35 -2.67
C SER A 35 -14.86 -14.54 -2.73
N ASP A 36 -15.85 -15.04 -3.47
CA ASP A 36 -17.19 -14.44 -3.54
C ASP A 36 -17.82 -14.29 -2.13
N VAL A 37 -17.67 -15.31 -1.30
CA VAL A 37 -18.18 -15.30 0.08
C VAL A 37 -17.53 -14.19 0.92
N TYR A 38 -16.22 -13.99 0.76
CA TYR A 38 -15.51 -12.94 1.49
C TYR A 38 -15.88 -11.56 0.98
N LEU A 39 -15.98 -11.40 -0.33
CA LEU A 39 -16.39 -10.12 -0.95
C LEU A 39 -17.79 -9.72 -0.50
N GLU A 40 -18.75 -10.66 -0.45
CA GLU A 40 -20.09 -10.40 0.05
C GLU A 40 -20.09 -10.02 1.54
N THR A 41 -19.22 -10.63 2.34
CA THR A 41 -19.03 -10.25 3.75
C THR A 41 -18.54 -8.81 3.88
N LEU A 42 -17.61 -8.39 3.02
CA LEU A 42 -17.11 -7.01 2.99
C LEU A 42 -18.21 -6.02 2.57
N ARG A 43 -19.05 -6.38 1.59
CA ARG A 43 -20.19 -5.57 1.15
C ARG A 43 -21.17 -5.34 2.30
N ARG A 44 -21.56 -6.40 2.99
CA ARG A 44 -22.47 -6.31 4.15
C ARG A 44 -21.86 -5.51 5.30
N HIS A 45 -20.56 -5.67 5.54
CA HIS A 45 -19.85 -4.89 6.55
C HIS A 45 -19.90 -3.40 6.22
N LYS A 46 -19.56 -3.02 4.98
CA LYS A 46 -19.58 -1.64 4.51
C LYS A 46 -20.98 -1.02 4.63
N ALA A 47 -22.00 -1.69 4.11
CA ALA A 47 -23.39 -1.21 4.19
C ALA A 47 -23.86 -0.98 5.63
N ARG A 48 -23.48 -1.86 6.57
CA ARG A 48 -23.82 -1.70 8.00
C ARG A 48 -23.14 -0.47 8.63
N HIS A 49 -21.91 -0.13 8.21
CA HIS A 49 -21.21 1.05 8.71
C HIS A 49 -21.74 2.33 8.08
N GLU A 50 -22.05 2.32 6.80
CA GLU A 50 -22.67 3.44 6.09
C GLU A 50 -24.05 3.79 6.71
N ALA A 51 -24.85 2.79 7.03
CA ALA A 51 -26.14 2.99 7.70
C ALA A 51 -26.02 3.63 9.10
N LYS A 52 -24.84 3.59 9.72
CA LYS A 52 -24.53 4.24 11.00
C LYS A 52 -23.81 5.60 10.84
N GLY A 53 -23.67 6.08 9.60
CA GLY A 53 -22.91 7.32 9.31
C GLY A 53 -21.39 7.17 9.42
N ASN A 54 -20.86 5.96 9.50
CA ASN A 54 -19.43 5.70 9.58
C ASN A 54 -18.87 5.35 8.19
N GLY A 55 -17.80 6.01 7.78
CA GLY A 55 -17.10 5.76 6.50
C GLY A 55 -16.15 4.56 6.52
N PHE A 56 -16.42 3.52 7.34
CA PHE A 56 -15.56 2.34 7.42
C PHE A 56 -15.99 1.27 6.42
N GLY A 57 -15.01 0.69 5.73
CA GLY A 57 -15.26 -0.42 4.83
C GLY A 57 -14.08 -0.70 3.91
N TYR A 58 -14.29 -1.67 3.03
CA TYR A 58 -13.35 -1.95 1.96
C TYR A 58 -13.47 -0.89 0.85
N GLU A 59 -12.38 -0.69 0.13
CA GLU A 59 -12.33 0.19 -1.03
C GLU A 59 -11.67 -0.53 -2.21
N VAL A 60 -12.28 -0.42 -3.37
CA VAL A 60 -11.72 -0.90 -4.63
C VAL A 60 -11.22 0.31 -5.40
N ARG A 61 -9.94 0.28 -5.79
CA ARG A 61 -9.25 1.34 -6.49
C ARG A 61 -9.13 0.99 -7.98
N GLY A 62 -9.40 1.95 -8.82
CA GLY A 62 -9.10 1.87 -10.25
C GLY A 62 -7.61 2.07 -10.53
N MET A 63 -7.17 1.72 -11.73
CA MET A 63 -5.76 1.84 -12.13
C MET A 63 -5.25 3.29 -12.14
N GLU A 64 -6.12 4.26 -12.38
CA GLU A 64 -5.80 5.69 -12.38
C GLU A 64 -5.94 6.35 -11.00
N ASP A 65 -6.40 5.60 -9.99
CA ASP A 65 -6.57 6.12 -8.65
C ASP A 65 -5.23 6.17 -7.89
N ILE A 66 -5.20 7.03 -6.88
CA ILE A 66 -4.14 7.07 -5.86
C ILE A 66 -4.51 6.06 -4.77
N ALA A 67 -3.53 5.29 -4.31
CA ALA A 67 -3.73 4.38 -3.19
C ALA A 67 -4.07 5.14 -1.91
N GLY A 68 -4.97 4.58 -1.12
CA GLY A 68 -5.18 5.03 0.25
C GLY A 68 -4.03 4.62 1.17
N ALA A 69 -4.00 5.19 2.38
CA ALA A 69 -2.99 4.87 3.37
C ALA A 69 -2.90 3.36 3.67
N ILE A 70 -1.69 2.85 3.74
CA ILE A 70 -1.41 1.50 4.19
C ILE A 70 -1.57 1.46 5.72
N VAL A 71 -2.33 0.51 6.21
CA VAL A 71 -2.59 0.36 7.65
C VAL A 71 -2.17 -1.02 8.11
N CYS A 72 -1.37 -1.07 9.16
CA CYS A 72 -1.01 -2.33 9.82
C CYS A 72 -2.18 -2.87 10.65
N GLY A 73 -2.61 -4.09 10.35
CA GLY A 73 -3.66 -4.78 11.09
C GLY A 73 -5.09 -4.44 10.66
N GLY A 74 -6.07 -5.06 11.30
CA GLY A 74 -7.49 -4.91 10.98
C GLY A 74 -7.80 -5.19 9.51
N MET A 75 -8.64 -4.35 8.92
CA MET A 75 -8.99 -4.39 7.49
C MET A 75 -8.06 -3.54 6.61
N GLY A 76 -6.81 -3.36 7.01
CA GLY A 76 -5.86 -2.51 6.27
C GLY A 76 -5.64 -2.95 4.82
N ARG A 77 -5.61 -4.28 4.59
CA ARG A 77 -5.43 -4.87 3.25
C ARG A 77 -6.64 -4.70 2.34
N GLU A 78 -7.82 -4.51 2.90
CA GLU A 78 -9.08 -4.34 2.19
C GLU A 78 -9.39 -2.88 1.83
N ARG A 79 -8.56 -1.92 2.25
CA ARG A 79 -8.69 -0.50 1.89
C ARG A 79 -8.10 -0.16 0.52
N ASN A 80 -7.28 -1.05 -0.03
CA ASN A 80 -6.63 -0.89 -1.32
C ASN A 80 -6.81 -2.17 -2.14
N LEU A 81 -8.06 -2.64 -2.29
CA LEU A 81 -8.38 -3.67 -3.26
C LEU A 81 -8.28 -3.10 -4.66
N ILE A 82 -7.89 -3.91 -5.62
CA ILE A 82 -7.79 -3.53 -7.02
C ILE A 82 -8.50 -4.54 -7.91
N VAL A 83 -8.89 -4.11 -9.10
CA VAL A 83 -9.42 -5.00 -10.14
C VAL A 83 -8.28 -5.43 -11.04
N ASP A 84 -8.03 -6.73 -11.12
CA ASP A 84 -7.00 -7.31 -11.99
C ASP A 84 -7.53 -8.58 -12.67
N ASN A 85 -7.84 -8.48 -13.95
CA ASN A 85 -8.40 -9.56 -14.75
C ASN A 85 -7.35 -10.32 -15.59
N ARG A 86 -6.05 -10.10 -15.33
CA ARG A 86 -4.96 -10.76 -16.06
C ARG A 86 -4.79 -12.23 -15.67
N GLN A 87 -5.18 -12.61 -14.45
CA GLN A 87 -5.10 -13.99 -13.99
C GLN A 87 -6.24 -14.82 -14.59
N THR A 88 -5.89 -15.85 -15.33
CA THR A 88 -6.85 -16.79 -15.96
C THR A 88 -7.04 -18.08 -15.16
N ASN A 89 -6.06 -18.48 -14.36
CA ASN A 89 -6.17 -19.64 -13.48
C ASN A 89 -6.57 -19.22 -12.06
N LEU A 90 -7.87 -19.14 -11.83
CA LEU A 90 -8.47 -18.80 -10.55
C LEU A 90 -8.87 -20.04 -9.75
N THR A 91 -8.18 -21.15 -9.92
CA THR A 91 -8.41 -22.37 -9.13
C THR A 91 -8.26 -22.04 -7.64
N PRO A 92 -9.26 -22.33 -6.80
CA PRO A 92 -9.20 -22.09 -5.37
C PRO A 92 -8.01 -22.82 -4.73
N THR A 93 -7.34 -22.13 -3.81
CA THR A 93 -6.24 -22.67 -3.02
C THR A 93 -6.66 -22.80 -1.56
N THR A 94 -5.80 -23.37 -0.70
CA THR A 94 -6.05 -23.46 0.74
C THR A 94 -6.26 -22.09 1.42
N HIS A 95 -5.81 -21.01 0.80
CA HIS A 95 -5.97 -19.65 1.29
C HIS A 95 -7.31 -19.01 0.88
N ILE A 96 -8.03 -19.62 -0.07
CA ILE A 96 -9.31 -19.12 -0.59
C ILE A 96 -10.41 -20.05 -0.09
N LYS A 97 -11.37 -19.48 0.65
CA LYS A 97 -12.60 -20.19 1.05
C LYS A 97 -13.70 -19.86 0.05
N GLY A 98 -14.20 -20.87 -0.63
CA GLY A 98 -15.19 -20.74 -1.70
C GLY A 98 -14.54 -20.43 -3.07
N GLU A 99 -15.38 -20.11 -4.05
CA GLU A 99 -14.95 -19.74 -5.39
C GLU A 99 -14.31 -18.35 -5.41
N VAL A 100 -13.33 -18.16 -6.26
CA VAL A 100 -12.73 -16.85 -6.52
C VAL A 100 -13.76 -15.97 -7.22
N ASN A 101 -13.87 -14.71 -6.80
CA ASN A 101 -14.78 -13.76 -7.41
C ASN A 101 -14.48 -13.57 -8.91
N ARG A 102 -15.54 -13.35 -9.70
CA ARG A 102 -15.43 -13.12 -11.15
C ARG A 102 -15.24 -11.65 -11.52
N GLU A 103 -15.18 -10.77 -10.55
CA GLU A 103 -14.97 -9.33 -10.72
C GLU A 103 -13.48 -8.97 -10.81
N GLY A 104 -12.59 -9.96 -10.64
CA GLY A 104 -11.14 -9.75 -10.63
C GLY A 104 -10.64 -8.96 -9.41
N ILE A 105 -11.45 -8.86 -8.35
CA ILE A 105 -11.09 -8.09 -7.15
C ILE A 105 -10.08 -8.88 -6.33
N ARG A 106 -8.93 -8.24 -6.08
CA ARG A 106 -7.84 -8.80 -5.29
C ARG A 106 -7.20 -7.81 -4.32
N LYS A 107 -6.49 -8.35 -3.35
CA LYS A 107 -5.57 -7.59 -2.50
C LYS A 107 -4.31 -7.25 -3.29
N MET A 108 -3.70 -6.14 -2.95
CA MET A 108 -2.32 -5.89 -3.39
C MET A 108 -1.37 -6.91 -2.77
N THR A 109 -0.32 -7.26 -3.51
CA THR A 109 0.75 -8.14 -3.00
C THR A 109 1.67 -7.39 -2.04
N PRO A 110 2.50 -8.09 -1.24
CA PRO A 110 3.54 -7.44 -0.46
C PRO A 110 4.53 -6.62 -1.30
N ARG A 111 4.80 -7.02 -2.56
CA ARG A 111 5.66 -6.25 -3.47
C ARG A 111 5.01 -4.94 -3.86
N GLU A 112 3.72 -4.94 -4.16
CA GLU A 112 2.96 -3.72 -4.46
C GLU A 112 2.91 -2.78 -3.24
N TRP A 113 2.78 -3.30 -2.02
CA TRP A 113 2.89 -2.52 -0.79
C TRP A 113 4.29 -1.93 -0.59
N ALA A 114 5.33 -2.70 -0.89
CA ALA A 114 6.71 -2.19 -0.87
C ALA A 114 6.89 -1.00 -1.83
N ARG A 115 6.40 -1.13 -3.06
CA ARG A 115 6.43 -0.05 -4.06
C ARG A 115 5.67 1.20 -3.62
N LEU A 116 4.50 1.03 -2.97
CA LEU A 116 3.75 2.14 -2.37
C LEU A 116 4.55 2.88 -1.30
N GLN A 117 5.34 2.17 -0.51
CA GLN A 117 6.22 2.74 0.51
C GLN A 117 7.55 3.26 -0.05
N GLY A 118 7.76 3.18 -1.37
CA GLY A 118 8.98 3.66 -2.02
C GLY A 118 10.17 2.71 -1.94
N PHE A 119 9.98 1.47 -1.50
CA PHE A 119 11.06 0.48 -1.53
C PHE A 119 11.36 0.05 -2.97
N PRO A 120 12.63 -0.06 -3.37
CA PRO A 120 13.00 -0.50 -4.71
C PRO A 120 12.70 -1.99 -4.91
N ASP A 121 12.53 -2.42 -6.16
CA ASP A 121 12.25 -3.83 -6.48
C ASP A 121 13.40 -4.79 -6.11
N THR A 122 14.60 -4.25 -5.97
CA THR A 122 15.77 -4.99 -5.47
C THR A 122 15.68 -5.33 -3.98
N PHE A 123 14.79 -4.67 -3.24
CA PHE A 123 14.57 -4.97 -1.82
C PHE A 123 13.96 -6.37 -1.66
N LYS A 124 14.68 -7.26 -0.97
CA LYS A 124 14.29 -8.67 -0.80
C LYS A 124 13.13 -8.82 0.16
N LEU A 125 12.18 -9.69 -0.17
CA LEU A 125 11.01 -10.03 0.64
C LEU A 125 11.08 -11.49 1.12
N PRO A 126 11.95 -11.80 2.11
CA PRO A 126 12.25 -13.20 2.48
C PRO A 126 11.21 -13.83 3.42
N LEU A 127 10.19 -13.09 3.85
CA LEU A 127 9.23 -13.54 4.85
C LEU A 127 7.90 -13.93 4.22
N ALA A 128 7.05 -14.62 5.00
CA ALA A 128 5.67 -14.88 4.61
C ALA A 128 4.86 -13.57 4.52
N ASP A 129 3.88 -13.55 3.61
CA ASP A 129 3.07 -12.36 3.29
C ASP A 129 2.52 -11.64 4.53
N VAL A 130 2.06 -12.38 5.54
CA VAL A 130 1.48 -11.79 6.76
C VAL A 130 2.48 -10.91 7.51
N HIS A 131 3.74 -11.32 7.54
CA HIS A 131 4.80 -10.56 8.17
C HIS A 131 5.23 -9.36 7.32
N LEU A 132 5.28 -9.53 6.01
CA LEU A 132 5.60 -8.45 5.07
C LEU A 132 4.55 -7.34 5.12
N TYR A 133 3.25 -7.67 5.09
CA TYR A 133 2.18 -6.69 5.27
C TYR A 133 2.30 -5.93 6.59
N LYS A 134 2.63 -6.63 7.68
CA LYS A 134 2.85 -5.99 8.99
C LYS A 134 4.04 -5.04 8.96
N GLN A 135 5.15 -5.45 8.34
CA GLN A 135 6.35 -4.61 8.24
C GLN A 135 6.09 -3.36 7.39
N PHE A 136 5.52 -3.50 6.19
CA PHE A 136 5.22 -2.35 5.33
C PHE A 136 4.15 -1.43 5.93
N GLY A 137 3.15 -1.98 6.64
CA GLY A 137 2.16 -1.17 7.32
C GLY A 137 2.71 -0.37 8.51
N ASN A 138 3.83 -0.80 9.09
CA ASN A 138 4.54 -0.11 10.16
C ASN A 138 5.73 0.72 9.66
N SER A 139 6.09 0.60 8.39
CA SER A 139 7.20 1.37 7.83
C SER A 139 6.81 2.83 7.56
N VAL A 140 7.80 3.67 7.46
CA VAL A 140 7.66 5.04 6.95
C VAL A 140 7.94 5.04 5.45
N THR A 141 7.29 5.90 4.69
CA THR A 141 7.52 6.05 3.26
C THR A 141 8.95 6.50 2.99
N VAL A 142 9.69 5.73 2.22
CA VAL A 142 11.13 5.93 1.95
C VAL A 142 11.41 7.31 1.38
N ASN A 143 10.65 7.72 0.36
CA ASN A 143 10.84 9.02 -0.31
C ASN A 143 10.69 10.21 0.65
N VAL A 144 9.79 10.12 1.63
CA VAL A 144 9.59 11.18 2.64
C VAL A 144 10.79 11.28 3.57
N ILE A 145 11.29 10.13 4.03
CA ILE A 145 12.47 10.10 4.93
C ILE A 145 13.73 10.55 4.18
N GLU A 146 13.89 10.18 2.92
CA GLU A 146 14.99 10.61 2.06
C GLU A 146 15.00 12.14 1.92
N ALA A 147 13.88 12.74 1.55
CA ALA A 147 13.75 14.19 1.43
C ALA A 147 14.03 14.94 2.75
N ILE A 148 13.57 14.39 3.89
CA ILE A 148 13.89 14.97 5.21
C ILE A 148 15.38 14.83 5.52
N ALA A 149 15.99 13.68 5.26
CA ALA A 149 17.40 13.44 5.52
C ALA A 149 18.30 14.35 4.68
N GLU A 150 17.94 14.62 3.43
CA GLU A 150 18.65 15.59 2.56
C GLU A 150 18.61 16.98 3.18
N LYS A 151 17.46 17.44 3.67
CA LYS A 151 17.35 18.75 4.35
C LYS A 151 18.16 18.82 5.64
N ILE A 152 18.17 17.76 6.42
CA ILE A 152 19.02 17.69 7.62
C ILE A 152 20.49 17.80 7.22
N LYS A 153 20.93 17.08 6.18
CA LYS A 153 22.29 17.12 5.68
C LYS A 153 22.67 18.53 5.22
N GLU A 154 21.85 19.22 4.42
CA GLU A 154 22.08 20.61 3.99
C GLU A 154 22.34 21.54 5.19
N VAL A 155 21.54 21.42 6.25
CA VAL A 155 21.72 22.27 7.45
C VAL A 155 23.02 21.96 8.18
N LEU A 156 23.40 20.67 8.25
CA LEU A 156 24.66 20.23 8.89
C LEU A 156 25.89 20.73 8.11
N ASP A 157 25.90 20.56 6.79
CA ASP A 157 26.99 20.98 5.92
C ASP A 157 27.18 22.50 6.02
N ASN A 158 26.13 23.30 5.91
CA ASN A 158 26.15 24.75 6.08
C ASN A 158 26.63 25.22 7.46
N ALA A 159 26.43 24.43 8.49
CA ALA A 159 26.89 24.74 9.85
C ALA A 159 28.40 24.45 10.01
N THR A 160 28.93 23.49 9.25
CA THR A 160 30.33 23.07 9.29
C THR A 160 31.22 24.07 8.52
N ASP A 161 30.74 24.58 7.39
CA ASP A 161 31.47 25.53 6.52
C ASP A 161 31.62 26.94 7.14
N ARG A 162 30.98 27.19 8.30
CA ARG A 162 31.08 28.49 9.00
C ARG A 162 32.07 28.49 10.15
N LYS A 163 32.83 27.42 10.34
CA LYS A 163 33.93 27.31 11.31
C LYS A 163 35.28 27.49 10.65
#